data_da41370abf992bb85b93f208a058abf8
#
_entry.id   da41370abf992bb85b93f208a058abf8
#
_cell.length_a   1.000
_cell.length_b   1.000
_cell.length_c   1.000
_cell.angle_alpha   90.00
_cell.angle_beta   90.00
_cell.angle_gamma   90.00
#
_symmetry.space_group_name_H-M   'P 1'
#
loop_
_entity.id
_entity.type
_entity.pdbx_description
1 polymer ?
#
loop_
_entity_poly.entity_id
_entity_poly.type
_entity_poly.pdbx_seq_one_letter_code
_entity_poly.pdbx_strand_id
1 'polypeptide(L)'
;MAALYRASDAFVLATRGEGWGLPILEAMACGLPVITTGIGPIREYATDQTALLLDYELVPARDSQDSTFDHAFRWGRWAEPDVLQLRRFMRWLYEHRGEGRELGRRAAQEARLGWTWRHAVAKALTALRAAGAE
;
A
#
# COMPACT_ATOMS: atom_id res chain seq x y z
N MET A 1 -12.64 -0.63 12.18
CA MET A 1 -11.36 -1.00 11.53
C MET A 1 -10.16 -0.74 12.44
N ALA A 2 -9.96 0.44 13.05
CA ALA A 2 -8.76 0.73 13.88
C ALA A 2 -8.49 -0.29 15.02
N ALA A 3 -9.52 -0.84 15.65
CA ALA A 3 -9.37 -1.88 16.68
C ALA A 3 -8.78 -3.19 16.10
N LEU A 4 -9.19 -3.57 14.88
CA LEU A 4 -8.65 -4.76 14.19
C LEU A 4 -7.17 -4.57 13.87
N TYR A 5 -6.80 -3.42 13.30
CA TYR A 5 -5.39 -3.12 13.04
C TYR A 5 -4.54 -3.20 14.31
N ARG A 6 -5.00 -2.58 15.42
CA ARG A 6 -4.26 -2.61 16.70
C ARG A 6 -4.15 -3.99 17.35
N ALA A 7 -5.02 -4.92 16.99
CA ALA A 7 -4.98 -6.29 17.47
C ALA A 7 -4.05 -7.20 16.63
N SER A 8 -3.46 -6.66 15.57
CA SER A 8 -2.58 -7.38 14.65
C SER A 8 -1.11 -7.02 14.89
N ASP A 9 -0.20 -7.93 14.55
CA ASP A 9 1.26 -7.71 14.63
C ASP A 9 1.83 -7.11 13.33
N ALA A 10 1.17 -7.31 12.19
CA ALA A 10 1.57 -6.80 10.88
C ALA A 10 0.37 -6.73 9.94
N PHE A 11 0.48 -5.92 8.89
CA PHE A 11 -0.47 -5.88 7.79
C PHE A 11 0.20 -6.34 6.49
N VAL A 12 -0.45 -7.24 5.76
CA VAL A 12 0.06 -7.78 4.51
C VAL A 12 -0.98 -7.62 3.41
N LEU A 13 -0.58 -6.98 2.31
CA LEU A 13 -1.40 -6.86 1.11
C LEU A 13 -0.51 -6.98 -0.13
N ALA A 14 -0.32 -8.21 -0.62
CA ALA A 14 0.39 -8.51 -1.86
C ALA A 14 -0.56 -8.32 -3.05
N THR A 15 -0.90 -7.07 -3.34
CA THR A 15 -1.84 -6.72 -4.40
C THR A 15 -1.20 -6.77 -5.78
N ARG A 16 -2.00 -7.05 -6.80
CA ARG A 16 -1.64 -6.96 -8.22
C ARG A 16 -1.97 -5.61 -8.85
N GLY A 17 -2.78 -4.81 -8.18
CA GLY A 17 -3.18 -3.47 -8.59
C GLY A 17 -3.99 -2.77 -7.51
N GLU A 18 -3.82 -1.48 -7.36
CA GLU A 18 -4.52 -0.64 -6.39
C GLU A 18 -4.85 0.72 -6.99
N GLY A 19 -6.01 1.24 -6.64
CA GLY A 19 -6.36 2.62 -6.95
C GLY A 19 -5.61 3.61 -6.07
N TRP A 20 -5.59 3.38 -4.75
CA TRP A 20 -4.84 4.14 -3.76
C TRP A 20 -4.27 3.28 -2.63
N GLY A 21 -4.97 2.22 -2.25
CA GLY A 21 -4.55 1.36 -1.14
C GLY A 21 -4.88 1.93 0.25
N LEU A 22 -6.08 2.48 0.45
CA LEU A 22 -6.49 3.01 1.75
C LEU A 22 -6.25 2.06 2.93
N PRO A 23 -6.50 0.73 2.83
CA PRO A 23 -6.20 -0.19 3.93
C PRO A 23 -4.73 -0.22 4.33
N ILE A 24 -3.82 -0.03 3.37
CA ILE A 24 -2.38 0.06 3.62
C ILE A 24 -2.08 1.31 4.45
N LEU A 25 -2.59 2.46 4.02
CA LEU A 25 -2.39 3.74 4.69
C LEU A 25 -3.01 3.75 6.10
N GLU A 26 -4.18 3.12 6.26
CA GLU A 26 -4.84 2.95 7.56
C GLU A 26 -4.00 2.09 8.52
N ALA A 27 -3.43 0.98 8.03
CA ALA A 27 -2.54 0.11 8.80
C ALA A 27 -1.27 0.86 9.22
N MET A 28 -0.66 1.61 8.29
CA MET A 28 0.48 2.49 8.58
C MET A 28 0.11 3.51 9.67
N ALA A 29 -1.02 4.21 9.54
CA ALA A 29 -1.48 5.18 10.53
C ALA A 29 -1.74 4.57 11.92
N CYS A 30 -2.07 3.28 11.97
CA CYS A 30 -2.21 2.53 13.23
C CYS A 30 -0.87 2.04 13.82
N GLY A 31 0.24 2.22 13.11
CA GLY A 31 1.58 1.86 13.56
C GLY A 31 1.96 0.40 13.28
N LEU A 32 1.23 -0.27 12.39
CA LEU A 32 1.60 -1.62 11.97
C LEU A 32 2.77 -1.58 10.98
N PRO A 33 3.71 -2.52 11.08
CA PRO A 33 4.61 -2.82 9.96
C PRO A 33 3.78 -3.37 8.80
N VAL A 34 4.04 -2.86 7.61
CA VAL A 34 3.30 -3.19 6.38
C VAL A 34 4.20 -3.92 5.40
N ILE A 35 3.67 -5.00 4.81
CA ILE A 35 4.24 -5.65 3.62
C ILE A 35 3.24 -5.43 2.48
N THR A 36 3.66 -4.84 1.38
CA THR A 36 2.79 -4.59 0.22
C THR A 36 3.57 -4.56 -1.08
N THR A 37 2.89 -4.75 -2.21
CA THR A 37 3.51 -4.59 -3.54
C THR A 37 3.85 -3.12 -3.77
N GLY A 38 5.10 -2.84 -4.15
CA GLY A 38 5.58 -1.48 -4.39
C GLY A 38 5.12 -0.93 -5.73
N ILE A 39 3.80 -0.85 -5.97
CA ILE A 39 3.22 -0.45 -7.26
C ILE A 39 2.45 0.87 -7.18
N GLY A 40 2.50 1.65 -8.27
CA GLY A 40 1.64 2.80 -8.53
C GLY A 40 1.58 3.79 -7.36
N PRO A 41 0.37 4.22 -6.96
CA PRO A 41 0.19 5.25 -5.95
C PRO A 41 0.66 4.84 -4.55
N ILE A 42 0.84 3.55 -4.28
CA ILE A 42 1.38 3.08 -3.00
C ILE A 42 2.75 3.70 -2.73
N ARG A 43 3.59 3.85 -3.76
CA ARG A 43 4.92 4.45 -3.64
C ARG A 43 4.92 5.96 -3.36
N GLU A 44 3.78 6.62 -3.39
CA GLU A 44 3.68 8.02 -2.99
C GLU A 44 3.76 8.20 -1.47
N TYR A 45 3.29 7.21 -0.70
CA TYR A 45 3.22 7.27 0.76
C TYR A 45 3.98 6.15 1.49
N ALA A 46 4.30 5.05 0.80
CA ALA A 46 5.06 3.94 1.34
C ALA A 46 6.44 3.86 0.67
N THR A 47 7.48 3.92 1.48
CA THR A 47 8.89 3.86 1.06
C THR A 47 9.59 2.70 1.75
N ASP A 48 10.80 2.34 1.32
CA ASP A 48 11.62 1.32 1.96
C ASP A 48 11.97 1.64 3.44
N GLN A 49 11.74 2.90 3.87
CA GLN A 49 11.90 3.32 5.26
C GLN A 49 10.63 3.12 6.10
N THR A 50 9.48 2.97 5.49
CA THR A 50 8.16 2.93 6.15
C THR A 50 7.36 1.67 5.87
N ALA A 51 7.79 0.84 4.90
CA ALA A 51 7.14 -0.42 4.55
C ALA A 51 8.15 -1.42 3.97
N LEU A 52 7.83 -2.69 4.00
CA LEU A 52 8.52 -3.74 3.26
C LEU A 52 7.85 -3.87 1.88
N LEU A 53 8.45 -3.26 0.87
CA LEU A 53 7.90 -3.21 -0.48
C LEU A 53 8.33 -4.44 -1.26
N LEU A 54 7.33 -5.19 -1.75
CA LEU A 54 7.56 -6.35 -2.61
C LEU A 54 7.91 -5.89 -4.01
N ASP A 55 8.94 -6.51 -4.56
CA ASP A 55 9.21 -6.48 -5.99
C ASP A 55 8.10 -7.22 -6.75
N TYR A 56 7.95 -6.90 -8.02
CA TYR A 56 6.92 -7.49 -8.86
C TYR A 56 7.35 -7.57 -10.32
N GLU A 57 6.74 -8.49 -11.05
CA GLU A 57 6.80 -8.54 -12.49
C GLU A 57 5.49 -8.06 -13.10
N LEU A 58 5.55 -7.29 -14.19
CA LEU A 58 4.35 -6.96 -14.95
C LEU A 58 4.00 -8.13 -15.86
N VAL A 59 2.86 -8.75 -15.59
CA VAL A 59 2.32 -9.86 -16.39
C VAL A 59 1.01 -9.48 -17.07
N PRO A 60 0.63 -10.10 -18.18
CA PRO A 60 -0.67 -9.85 -18.81
C PRO A 60 -1.81 -10.08 -17.81
N ALA A 61 -2.74 -9.13 -17.71
CA ALA A 61 -3.93 -9.26 -16.87
C ALA A 61 -4.91 -10.26 -17.53
N ARG A 62 -4.65 -11.54 -17.33
CA ARG A 62 -5.52 -12.64 -17.80
C ARG A 62 -6.03 -13.39 -16.59
N ASP A 63 -7.35 -13.48 -16.47
CA ASP A 63 -7.96 -14.47 -15.59
C ASP A 63 -8.26 -15.73 -16.42
N SER A 64 -7.65 -16.84 -16.02
CA SER A 64 -7.79 -18.12 -16.72
C SER A 64 -9.17 -18.75 -16.56
N GLN A 65 -10.08 -18.17 -15.78
CA GLN A 65 -11.35 -18.80 -15.42
C GLN A 65 -12.60 -17.96 -15.76
N ASP A 66 -12.49 -16.68 -16.10
CA ASP A 66 -13.65 -15.85 -16.43
C ASP A 66 -13.45 -15.05 -17.72
N SER A 67 -14.09 -15.53 -18.79
CA SER A 67 -14.07 -14.88 -20.10
C SER A 67 -14.67 -13.48 -20.13
N THR A 68 -15.46 -13.10 -19.12
CA THR A 68 -16.11 -11.79 -19.03
C THR A 68 -15.11 -10.70 -18.66
N PHE A 69 -14.15 -11.00 -17.77
CA PHE A 69 -13.06 -10.09 -17.42
C PHE A 69 -11.97 -9.98 -18.50
N ASP A 70 -11.76 -11.03 -19.29
CA ASP A 70 -10.77 -11.06 -20.36
C ASP A 70 -10.98 -9.95 -21.40
N HIS A 71 -12.23 -9.59 -21.70
CA HIS A 71 -12.56 -8.51 -22.65
C HIS A 71 -12.22 -7.11 -22.13
N ALA A 72 -12.39 -6.86 -20.83
CA ALA A 72 -12.12 -5.57 -20.22
C ALA A 72 -10.62 -5.32 -20.02
N PHE A 73 -9.84 -6.36 -19.76
CA PHE A 73 -8.42 -6.28 -19.41
C PHE A 73 -7.47 -6.87 -20.47
N ARG A 74 -7.96 -7.18 -21.65
CA ARG A 74 -7.20 -7.84 -22.75
C ARG A 74 -5.81 -7.25 -22.99
N TRP A 75 -5.65 -5.95 -22.82
CA TRP A 75 -4.41 -5.21 -23.05
C TRP A 75 -3.76 -4.74 -21.75
N GLY A 76 -4.38 -5.02 -20.60
CA GLY A 76 -3.89 -4.64 -19.29
C GLY A 76 -2.73 -5.52 -18.84
N ARG A 77 -1.97 -4.98 -17.90
CA ARG A 77 -0.95 -5.72 -17.15
C ARG A 77 -1.16 -5.45 -15.68
N TRP A 78 -0.91 -6.44 -14.86
CA TRP A 78 -0.89 -6.28 -13.40
C TRP A 78 0.48 -6.67 -12.82
N ALA A 79 0.72 -6.26 -11.61
CA ALA A 79 1.95 -6.55 -10.88
C ALA A 79 1.82 -7.89 -10.16
N GLU A 80 2.51 -8.91 -10.63
CA GLU A 80 2.62 -10.18 -9.91
C GLU A 80 3.71 -10.04 -8.84
N PRO A 81 3.38 -10.06 -7.52
CA PRO A 81 4.36 -9.84 -6.46
C PRO A 81 5.28 -11.05 -6.29
N ASP A 82 6.53 -10.80 -5.90
CA ASP A 82 7.48 -11.88 -5.55
C ASP A 82 7.05 -12.58 -4.27
N VAL A 83 6.47 -13.77 -4.42
CA VAL A 83 6.00 -14.60 -3.30
C VAL A 83 7.14 -15.09 -2.41
N LEU A 84 8.33 -15.31 -2.96
CA LEU A 84 9.49 -15.72 -2.16
C LEU A 84 9.98 -14.56 -1.28
N GLN A 85 9.97 -13.34 -1.81
CA GLN A 85 10.27 -12.14 -1.05
C GLN A 85 9.21 -11.90 0.04
N LEU A 86 7.91 -12.08 -0.29
CA LEU A 86 6.82 -12.02 0.70
C LEU A 86 7.08 -12.98 1.87
N ARG A 87 7.41 -14.23 1.59
CA ARG A 87 7.72 -15.22 2.63
C ARG A 87 8.93 -14.80 3.48
N ARG A 88 9.99 -14.25 2.86
CA ARG A 88 11.16 -13.73 3.58
C ARG A 88 10.78 -12.56 4.50
N PHE A 89 9.98 -11.61 4.01
CA PHE A 89 9.54 -10.46 4.80
C PHE A 89 8.63 -10.85 5.97
N MET A 90 7.69 -11.77 5.76
CA MET A 90 6.86 -12.30 6.85
C MET A 90 7.70 -13.00 7.92
N ARG A 91 8.68 -13.83 7.51
CA ARG A 91 9.61 -14.49 8.42
C ARG A 91 10.45 -13.47 9.18
N TRP A 92 10.97 -12.48 8.49
CA TRP A 92 11.77 -11.43 9.09
C TRP A 92 10.98 -10.65 10.16
N LEU A 93 9.76 -10.24 9.90
CA LEU A 93 8.91 -9.57 10.90
C LEU A 93 8.64 -10.44 12.13
N TYR A 94 8.47 -11.74 11.94
CA TYR A 94 8.28 -12.69 13.04
C TYR A 94 9.53 -12.79 13.93
N GLU A 95 10.70 -12.84 13.33
CA GLU A 95 11.98 -12.99 14.01
C GLU A 95 12.51 -11.66 14.59
N HIS A 96 12.19 -10.53 13.96
CA HIS A 96 12.71 -9.19 14.28
C HIS A 96 11.58 -8.24 14.73
N ARG A 97 10.83 -8.64 15.74
CA ARG A 97 9.66 -7.87 16.22
C ARG A 97 9.97 -6.45 16.66
N GLY A 98 11.19 -6.19 17.16
CA GLY A 98 11.67 -4.86 17.55
C GLY A 98 11.74 -3.92 16.35
N GLU A 99 12.46 -4.36 15.33
CA GLU A 99 12.66 -3.63 14.07
C GLU A 99 11.34 -3.44 13.32
N GLY A 100 10.47 -4.48 13.34
CA GLY A 100 9.13 -4.40 12.77
C GLY A 100 8.28 -3.30 13.43
N ARG A 101 8.28 -3.20 14.76
CA ARG A 101 7.60 -2.11 15.49
C ARG A 101 8.19 -0.75 15.17
N GLU A 102 9.49 -0.63 15.02
CA GLU A 102 10.14 0.63 14.65
C GLU A 102 9.77 1.04 13.22
N LEU A 103 9.70 0.09 12.28
CA LEU A 103 9.19 0.33 10.94
C LEU A 103 7.74 0.87 10.98
N GLY A 104 6.86 0.21 11.73
CA GLY A 104 5.46 0.65 11.91
C GLY A 104 5.36 2.03 12.57
N ARG A 105 6.22 2.35 13.51
CA ARG A 105 6.25 3.67 14.15
C ARG A 105 6.60 4.78 13.14
N ARG A 106 7.61 4.56 12.29
CA ARG A 106 7.97 5.49 11.20
C ARG A 106 6.83 5.63 10.20
N ALA A 107 6.21 4.51 9.82
CA ALA A 107 5.04 4.51 8.95
C ALA A 107 3.89 5.35 9.51
N ALA A 108 3.59 5.21 10.81
CA ALA A 108 2.56 6.01 11.47
C ALA A 108 2.86 7.50 11.49
N GLN A 109 4.11 7.87 11.70
CA GLN A 109 4.53 9.27 11.65
C GLN A 109 4.30 9.87 10.26
N GLU A 110 4.77 9.20 9.22
CA GLU A 110 4.61 9.63 7.83
C GLU A 110 3.12 9.76 7.45
N ALA A 111 2.32 8.72 7.74
CA ALA A 111 0.90 8.71 7.41
C ALA A 111 0.13 9.86 8.09
N ARG A 112 0.42 10.14 9.37
CA ARG A 112 -0.26 11.19 10.14
C ARG A 112 0.19 12.59 9.77
N LEU A 113 1.44 12.78 9.37
CA LEU A 113 1.98 14.08 9.00
C LEU A 113 1.67 14.48 7.56
N GLY A 114 1.48 13.53 6.63
CA GLY A 114 1.35 13.83 5.20
C GLY A 114 0.03 13.40 4.57
N TRP A 115 -0.66 12.39 5.12
CA TRP A 115 -1.69 11.66 4.38
C TRP A 115 -3.06 11.61 5.09
N THR A 116 -3.46 12.71 5.73
CA THR A 116 -4.79 12.84 6.34
C THR A 116 -5.78 13.50 5.39
N TRP A 117 -7.07 13.34 5.65
CA TRP A 117 -8.14 14.04 4.92
C TRP A 117 -7.96 15.55 4.89
N ARG A 118 -7.40 16.14 5.96
CA ARG A 118 -7.06 17.57 6.00
C ARG A 118 -6.06 17.93 4.89
N HIS A 119 -5.02 17.12 4.68
CA HIS A 119 -4.04 17.34 3.62
C HIS A 119 -4.65 17.16 2.24
N ALA A 120 -5.49 16.14 2.05
CA ALA A 120 -6.19 15.90 0.79
C ALA A 120 -7.09 17.09 0.42
N VAL A 121 -7.89 17.59 1.37
CA VAL A 121 -8.75 18.77 1.18
C VAL A 121 -7.94 20.03 0.88
N ALA A 122 -6.83 20.26 1.60
CA ALA A 122 -5.96 21.42 1.36
C ALA A 122 -5.36 21.38 -0.06
N LYS A 123 -4.88 20.23 -0.51
CA LYS A 123 -4.38 20.05 -1.88
C LYS A 123 -5.49 20.29 -2.93
N ALA A 124 -6.69 19.75 -2.71
CA ALA A 124 -7.82 19.92 -3.61
C ALA A 124 -8.22 21.41 -3.73
N LEU A 125 -8.33 22.12 -2.61
CA LEU A 125 -8.65 23.55 -2.60
C LEU A 125 -7.57 24.39 -3.33
N THR A 126 -6.30 24.04 -3.13
CA THR A 126 -5.20 24.72 -3.84
C THR A 126 -5.32 24.51 -5.35
N ALA A 127 -5.58 23.27 -5.78
CA ALA A 127 -5.74 22.96 -7.21
C ALA A 127 -6.95 23.67 -7.83
N LEU A 128 -8.09 23.71 -7.13
CA LEU A 128 -9.29 24.40 -7.60
C LEU A 128 -9.05 25.91 -7.75
N ARG A 129 -8.42 26.55 -6.77
CA ARG A 129 -8.07 27.98 -6.84
C ARG A 129 -7.11 28.28 -7.99
N ALA A 130 -6.12 27.43 -8.22
CA ALA A 130 -5.20 27.57 -9.34
C ALA A 130 -5.89 27.39 -10.70
N ALA A 131 -6.96 26.60 -10.77
CA ALA A 131 -7.79 26.42 -11.96
C ALA A 131 -8.85 27.54 -12.18
N GLY A 132 -8.87 28.58 -11.33
CA GLY A 132 -9.81 29.71 -11.44
C GLY A 132 -11.24 29.38 -10.99
N ALA A 133 -11.44 28.36 -10.20
CA ALA A 133 -12.71 28.09 -9.55
C ALA A 133 -12.85 29.02 -8.32
N GLU A 134 -13.78 29.96 -8.40
CA GLU A 134 -14.23 30.79 -7.27
C GLU A 134 -15.24 30.03 -6.40
#